data_0a8e9d09acf75a51b3b8893958880baa
#
_entry.id   0a8e9d09acf75a51b3b8893958880baa
#
_cell.length_a   1.000
_cell.length_b   1.000
_cell.length_c   1.000
_cell.angle_alpha   90.00
_cell.angle_beta   90.00
_cell.angle_gamma   90.00
#
_symmetry.space_group_name_H-M   'P 1'
#
loop_
_entity.id
_entity.type
_entity.pdbx_description
1 polymer ?
#
loop_
_entity_poly.entity_id
_entity_poly.type
_entity_poly.pdbx_seq_one_letter_code
_entity_poly.pdbx_strand_id
1 'polypeptide(L)'
;MNNLMERKIVIFGGKGGVGKTTAAAAYALALAQANPEQKILVFSTDPAHSLSDSFDEEIGEQKNGVAGCANLDGMEIDPGKWFEELKERYRSWTDELFASLAGGSRMEIKFDREAMRELVELTPPGIDEIAALGTISDLLDLERYQTLVLDTAPTGHLIRFLELPQVALSWIRTFIKLLLKYKDVMRANQVAEELVALSKSIKKVIALLTDPERCEFVGVAIPERMSLEETVDLAKSLERLKVPMDKLLINGVVPVNKCKFCASRRKMQEQVIEEFQTKFRRRGVEILVAPQQPHEIQGAKDLKQHFKAWESFSRKGAKAQRKPQR
;
A
#
# COMPACT_ATOMS: atom_id res chain seq x y z
N MET A 1 -21.56 3.56 -11.82
CA MET A 1 -20.46 2.87 -11.11
C MET A 1 -20.42 1.40 -11.52
N ASN A 2 -20.19 1.12 -12.81
CA ASN A 2 -20.30 -0.24 -13.34
C ASN A 2 -18.96 -0.74 -13.89
N ASN A 3 -17.90 -0.61 -13.12
CA ASN A 3 -16.68 -1.41 -13.33
C ASN A 3 -15.80 -1.28 -12.08
N LEU A 4 -16.16 -2.00 -11.00
CA LEU A 4 -15.16 -2.47 -10.06
C LEU A 4 -14.34 -3.48 -10.87
N MET A 5 -13.29 -3.00 -11.55
CA MET A 5 -12.43 -3.85 -12.36
C MET A 5 -11.78 -4.89 -11.46
N GLU A 6 -11.74 -6.12 -11.92
CA GLU A 6 -11.05 -7.23 -11.25
C GLU A 6 -9.55 -6.98 -11.28
N ARG A 7 -9.05 -6.20 -10.33
CA ARG A 7 -7.61 -6.01 -10.12
C ARG A 7 -7.12 -7.04 -9.10
N LYS A 8 -5.90 -7.52 -9.28
CA LYS A 8 -5.28 -8.40 -8.27
C LYS A 8 -4.90 -7.63 -7.02
N ILE A 9 -4.48 -6.37 -7.18
CA ILE A 9 -4.17 -5.49 -6.06
C ILE A 9 -4.69 -4.07 -6.31
N VAL A 10 -5.36 -3.49 -5.30
CA VAL A 10 -5.79 -2.09 -5.27
C VAL A 10 -5.15 -1.41 -4.08
N ILE A 11 -4.38 -0.35 -4.32
CA ILE A 11 -3.58 0.34 -3.31
C ILE A 11 -4.20 1.70 -3.02
N PHE A 12 -4.54 1.97 -1.77
CA PHE A 12 -5.00 3.28 -1.33
C PHE A 12 -3.85 4.06 -0.70
N GLY A 13 -3.53 5.22 -1.27
CA GLY A 13 -2.42 6.04 -0.78
C GLY A 13 -2.69 7.53 -0.86
N GLY A 14 -1.99 8.29 -0.01
CA GLY A 14 -2.13 9.75 0.09
C GLY A 14 -1.58 10.29 1.40
N LYS A 15 -1.76 11.59 1.64
CA LYS A 15 -1.34 12.27 2.86
C LYS A 15 -1.94 11.64 4.13
N GLY A 16 -1.30 11.83 5.28
CA GLY A 16 -1.89 11.49 6.58
C GLY A 16 -3.20 12.23 6.85
N GLY A 17 -4.20 11.53 7.41
CA GLY A 17 -5.48 12.12 7.82
C GLY A 17 -6.48 12.44 6.69
N VAL A 18 -6.25 12.01 5.44
CA VAL A 18 -7.19 12.24 4.33
C VAL A 18 -8.30 11.19 4.23
N GLY A 19 -8.29 10.14 5.07
CA GLY A 19 -9.28 9.07 5.09
C GLY A 19 -8.95 7.89 4.17
N LYS A 20 -7.66 7.55 4.02
CA LYS A 20 -7.21 6.39 3.23
C LYS A 20 -7.83 5.09 3.72
N THR A 21 -7.68 4.79 5.01
CA THR A 21 -8.16 3.57 5.65
C THR A 21 -9.67 3.41 5.49
N THR A 22 -10.43 4.48 5.76
CA THR A 22 -11.88 4.50 5.57
C THR A 22 -12.26 4.24 4.11
N ALA A 23 -11.51 4.83 3.16
CA ALA A 23 -11.75 4.62 1.74
C ALA A 23 -11.42 3.19 1.31
N ALA A 24 -10.29 2.62 1.77
CA ALA A 24 -9.89 1.23 1.50
C ALA A 24 -10.92 0.24 2.08
N ALA A 25 -11.33 0.43 3.34
CA ALA A 25 -12.34 -0.39 4.00
C ALA A 25 -13.70 -0.35 3.26
N ALA A 26 -14.16 0.87 2.91
CA ALA A 26 -15.41 1.06 2.18
C ALA A 26 -15.38 0.42 0.78
N TYR A 27 -14.25 0.53 0.07
CA TYR A 27 -14.05 -0.10 -1.23
C TYR A 27 -14.03 -1.62 -1.12
N ALA A 28 -13.25 -2.19 -0.19
CA ALA A 28 -13.14 -3.63 0.02
C ALA A 28 -14.50 -4.25 0.36
N LEU A 29 -15.27 -3.62 1.26
CA LEU A 29 -16.62 -4.05 1.61
C LEU A 29 -17.56 -4.02 0.40
N ALA A 30 -17.52 -2.96 -0.39
CA ALA A 30 -18.35 -2.83 -1.58
C ALA A 30 -17.99 -3.87 -2.65
N LEU A 31 -16.69 -4.13 -2.82
CA LEU A 31 -16.19 -5.15 -3.75
C LEU A 31 -16.64 -6.55 -3.32
N ALA A 32 -16.52 -6.89 -2.03
CA ALA A 32 -16.97 -8.17 -1.49
C ALA A 32 -18.48 -8.39 -1.65
N GLN A 33 -19.27 -7.35 -1.41
CA GLN A 33 -20.73 -7.41 -1.59
C GLN A 33 -21.14 -7.52 -3.07
N ALA A 34 -20.35 -6.96 -3.98
CA ALA A 34 -20.63 -7.06 -5.42
C ALA A 34 -20.22 -8.41 -6.03
N ASN A 35 -19.24 -9.10 -5.41
CA ASN A 35 -18.65 -10.34 -5.92
C ASN A 35 -18.62 -11.43 -4.82
N PRO A 36 -19.76 -12.06 -4.47
CA PRO A 36 -19.83 -13.00 -3.35
C PRO A 36 -18.95 -14.24 -3.50
N GLU A 37 -18.66 -14.64 -4.75
CA GLU A 37 -17.84 -15.82 -5.06
C GLU A 37 -16.32 -15.54 -4.98
N GLN A 38 -15.93 -14.25 -4.88
CA GLN A 38 -14.52 -13.87 -4.84
C GLN A 38 -14.06 -13.63 -3.40
N LYS A 39 -12.95 -14.23 -3.02
CA LYS A 39 -12.28 -13.96 -1.75
C LYS A 39 -11.45 -12.70 -1.85
N ILE A 40 -11.71 -11.76 -0.96
CA ILE A 40 -11.07 -10.45 -0.90
C ILE A 40 -10.35 -10.31 0.44
N LEU A 41 -9.14 -9.78 0.42
CA LEU A 41 -8.41 -9.39 1.62
C LEU A 41 -8.22 -7.88 1.62
N VAL A 42 -8.65 -7.23 2.69
CA VAL A 42 -8.22 -5.86 3.01
C VAL A 42 -7.14 -5.92 4.07
N PHE A 43 -6.00 -5.26 3.83
CA PHE A 43 -4.92 -5.26 4.81
C PHE A 43 -4.29 -3.88 4.92
N SER A 44 -3.86 -3.53 6.13
CA SER A 44 -3.21 -2.26 6.45
C SER A 44 -1.76 -2.49 6.82
N THR A 45 -0.91 -1.59 6.34
CA THR A 45 0.50 -1.45 6.74
C THR A 45 0.71 -0.23 7.64
N ASP A 46 -0.37 0.43 8.04
CA ASP A 46 -0.33 1.55 8.98
C ASP A 46 -0.35 0.99 10.41
N PRO A 47 0.68 1.25 11.24
CA PRO A 47 0.76 0.72 12.61
C PRO A 47 -0.30 1.29 13.55
N ALA A 48 -1.11 2.23 13.11
CA ALA A 48 -2.13 2.88 13.95
C ALA A 48 -3.41 2.04 14.16
N HIS A 49 -3.47 0.76 13.71
CA HIS A 49 -4.64 -0.14 13.84
C HIS A 49 -5.96 0.47 13.35
N SER A 50 -5.89 1.37 12.40
CA SER A 50 -7.01 2.18 11.93
C SER A 50 -8.04 1.38 11.11
N LEU A 51 -7.69 0.16 10.67
CA LEU A 51 -8.60 -0.72 9.95
C LEU A 51 -9.65 -1.34 10.90
N SER A 52 -9.22 -1.77 12.09
CA SER A 52 -10.11 -2.21 13.18
C SER A 52 -11.12 -1.13 13.54
N ASP A 53 -10.67 0.13 13.70
CA ASP A 53 -11.53 1.28 13.98
C ASP A 53 -12.54 1.53 12.84
N SER A 54 -12.10 1.43 11.58
CA SER A 54 -12.97 1.67 10.43
C SER A 54 -14.09 0.62 10.31
N PHE A 55 -13.82 -0.64 10.65
CA PHE A 55 -14.82 -1.70 10.63
C PHE A 55 -15.64 -1.81 11.92
N ASP A 56 -15.24 -1.12 13.01
CA ASP A 56 -15.78 -1.28 14.35
C ASP A 56 -15.69 -2.74 14.84
N GLU A 57 -14.59 -3.40 14.50
CA GLU A 57 -14.30 -4.80 14.81
C GLU A 57 -12.79 -5.01 14.99
N GLU A 58 -12.40 -5.82 15.98
CA GLU A 58 -10.99 -6.21 16.14
C GLU A 58 -10.55 -7.11 14.99
N ILE A 59 -9.57 -6.67 14.20
CA ILE A 59 -9.04 -7.38 13.02
C ILE A 59 -7.75 -8.13 13.38
N GLY A 60 -6.79 -7.46 14.00
CA GLY A 60 -5.50 -8.05 14.37
C GLY A 60 -4.71 -8.60 13.18
N GLU A 61 -3.86 -9.59 13.45
CA GLU A 61 -2.97 -10.17 12.42
C GLU A 61 -3.76 -10.86 11.29
N GLN A 62 -4.94 -11.40 11.56
CA GLN A 62 -5.86 -11.92 10.53
C GLN A 62 -7.25 -12.18 11.11
N LYS A 63 -8.28 -11.67 10.43
CA LYS A 63 -9.68 -11.94 10.72
C LYS A 63 -10.42 -12.39 9.47
N ASN A 64 -11.14 -13.51 9.55
CA ASN A 64 -11.98 -13.99 8.47
C ASN A 64 -13.42 -13.49 8.64
N GLY A 65 -14.05 -13.08 7.55
CA GLY A 65 -15.46 -12.68 7.53
C GLY A 65 -15.71 -11.32 8.19
N VAL A 66 -14.96 -10.30 7.82
CA VAL A 66 -15.10 -8.93 8.35
C VAL A 66 -16.42 -8.30 7.88
N ALA A 67 -17.01 -7.45 8.73
CA ALA A 67 -18.25 -6.71 8.46
C ALA A 67 -19.43 -7.63 8.06
N GLY A 68 -19.46 -8.86 8.58
CA GLY A 68 -20.49 -9.85 8.26
C GLY A 68 -20.41 -10.42 6.82
N CYS A 69 -19.33 -10.15 6.09
CA CYS A 69 -19.09 -10.68 4.74
C CYS A 69 -18.14 -11.88 4.81
N ALA A 70 -18.63 -13.09 4.59
CA ALA A 70 -17.84 -14.35 4.66
C ALA A 70 -16.68 -14.41 3.65
N ASN A 71 -16.74 -13.61 2.59
CA ASN A 71 -15.75 -13.51 1.54
C ASN A 71 -14.80 -12.29 1.67
N LEU A 72 -14.91 -11.51 2.77
CA LEU A 72 -14.00 -10.41 3.08
C LEU A 72 -13.18 -10.77 4.31
N ASP A 73 -11.89 -10.94 4.14
CA ASP A 73 -10.95 -11.11 5.24
C ASP A 73 -10.20 -9.80 5.51
N GLY A 74 -9.80 -9.56 6.76
CA GLY A 74 -9.04 -8.38 7.21
C GLY A 74 -7.71 -8.78 7.83
N MET A 75 -6.68 -7.90 7.72
CA MET A 75 -5.36 -8.09 8.30
C MET A 75 -4.73 -6.75 8.66
N GLU A 76 -4.14 -6.65 9.84
CA GLU A 76 -3.27 -5.55 10.23
C GLU A 76 -1.86 -6.10 10.43
N ILE A 77 -0.91 -5.60 9.63
CA ILE A 77 0.48 -6.05 9.68
C ILE A 77 1.20 -5.24 10.74
N ASP A 78 1.84 -5.92 11.70
CA ASP A 78 2.82 -5.31 12.58
C ASP A 78 4.22 -5.41 11.93
N PRO A 79 4.72 -4.30 11.34
CA PRO A 79 6.03 -4.31 10.70
C PRO A 79 7.16 -4.65 11.68
N GLY A 80 7.04 -4.23 12.94
CA GLY A 80 8.06 -4.46 13.96
C GLY A 80 8.24 -5.95 14.28
N LYS A 81 7.13 -6.67 14.45
CA LYS A 81 7.14 -8.10 14.75
C LYS A 81 7.74 -8.91 13.58
N TRP A 82 7.30 -8.63 12.37
CA TRP A 82 7.83 -9.27 11.17
C TRP A 82 9.34 -9.03 11.00
N PHE A 83 9.79 -7.82 11.36
CA PHE A 83 11.20 -7.48 11.32
C PHE A 83 12.05 -8.26 12.32
N GLU A 84 11.58 -8.42 13.55
CA GLU A 84 12.31 -9.25 14.52
C GLU A 84 12.40 -10.71 14.05
N GLU A 85 11.36 -11.25 13.42
CA GLU A 85 11.39 -12.59 12.80
C GLU A 85 12.38 -12.68 11.64
N LEU A 86 12.48 -11.62 10.83
CA LEU A 86 13.45 -11.53 9.74
C LEU A 86 14.89 -11.43 10.29
N LYS A 87 15.12 -10.59 11.30
CA LYS A 87 16.43 -10.52 11.99
C LYS A 87 16.87 -11.84 12.57
N GLU A 88 15.94 -12.58 13.21
CA GLU A 88 16.23 -13.89 13.78
C GLU A 88 16.66 -14.89 12.68
N ARG A 89 15.97 -14.93 11.55
CA ARG A 89 16.38 -15.71 10.36
C ARG A 89 17.74 -15.29 9.82
N TYR A 90 18.00 -13.99 9.73
CA TYR A 90 19.30 -13.47 9.28
C TYR A 90 20.43 -13.81 10.24
N ARG A 91 20.18 -13.75 11.56
CA ARG A 91 21.16 -14.17 12.58
C ARG A 91 21.52 -15.63 12.43
N SER A 92 20.54 -16.52 12.29
CA SER A 92 20.82 -17.95 12.12
C SER A 92 21.66 -18.22 10.87
N TRP A 93 21.40 -17.54 9.76
CA TRP A 93 22.20 -17.65 8.53
C TRP A 93 23.63 -17.14 8.69
N THR A 94 23.81 -16.02 9.37
CA THR A 94 25.17 -15.49 9.64
C THR A 94 25.94 -16.38 10.60
N ASP A 95 25.32 -16.93 11.62
CA ASP A 95 25.94 -17.82 12.58
C ASP A 95 26.35 -19.16 11.91
N GLU A 96 25.50 -19.74 11.06
CA GLU A 96 25.83 -20.91 10.23
C GLU A 96 26.96 -20.62 9.23
N LEU A 97 26.92 -19.43 8.60
CA LEU A 97 27.97 -18.97 7.71
C LEU A 97 29.30 -18.85 8.44
N PHE A 98 29.32 -18.24 9.63
CA PHE A 98 30.52 -18.09 10.45
C PHE A 98 31.01 -19.40 11.04
N ALA A 99 30.12 -20.32 11.39
CA ALA A 99 30.50 -21.67 11.84
C ALA A 99 31.20 -22.45 10.72
N SER A 100 30.76 -22.34 9.47
CA SER A 100 31.36 -22.97 8.32
C SER A 100 32.72 -22.36 7.93
N LEU A 101 32.95 -21.08 8.22
CA LEU A 101 34.22 -20.36 7.99
C LEU A 101 35.28 -20.63 9.08
N ALA A 102 34.91 -21.12 10.25
CA ALA A 102 35.81 -21.35 11.38
C ALA A 102 36.84 -22.48 11.15
N GLY A 103 36.71 -23.25 10.07
CA GLY A 103 37.60 -24.33 9.67
C GLY A 103 38.78 -23.94 8.76
N GLY A 104 38.96 -22.70 8.30
CA GLY A 104 39.99 -22.25 7.35
C GLY A 104 40.95 -21.19 7.90
N SER A 105 42.10 -20.98 7.29
CA SER A 105 43.25 -20.20 7.77
C SER A 105 42.95 -18.78 8.28
N ARG A 106 43.64 -18.46 9.39
CA ARG A 106 43.23 -17.50 10.44
C ARG A 106 43.31 -15.98 10.14
N MET A 107 43.90 -15.49 9.09
CA MET A 107 44.21 -14.04 9.01
C MET A 107 43.43 -13.23 8.00
N GLU A 108 43.17 -13.71 6.81
CA GLU A 108 42.31 -13.00 5.82
C GLU A 108 40.82 -13.06 6.16
N ILE A 109 40.42 -14.12 6.85
CA ILE A 109 39.03 -14.36 7.29
C ILE A 109 38.59 -13.38 8.38
N LYS A 110 39.49 -12.78 9.17
CA LYS A 110 39.11 -11.87 10.26
C LYS A 110 38.64 -10.52 9.75
N PHE A 111 39.27 -10.02 8.69
CA PHE A 111 38.89 -8.74 8.07
C PHE A 111 37.55 -8.85 7.31
N ASP A 112 37.36 -9.97 6.60
CA ASP A 112 36.11 -10.24 5.90
C ASP A 112 34.94 -10.54 6.86
N ARG A 113 35.20 -11.04 8.06
CA ARG A 113 34.20 -11.21 9.14
C ARG A 113 33.68 -9.87 9.67
N GLU A 114 34.54 -8.89 9.88
CA GLU A 114 34.16 -7.55 10.30
C GLU A 114 33.34 -6.85 9.21
N ALA A 115 33.78 -6.90 7.97
CA ALA A 115 33.06 -6.35 6.83
C ALA A 115 31.71 -7.03 6.58
N MET A 116 31.59 -8.34 6.80
CA MET A 116 30.35 -9.08 6.73
C MET A 116 29.41 -8.76 7.90
N ARG A 117 29.94 -8.62 9.13
CA ARG A 117 29.14 -8.15 10.28
C ARG A 117 28.63 -6.75 10.06
N GLU A 118 29.45 -5.83 9.59
CA GLU A 118 29.03 -4.48 9.23
C GLU A 118 27.96 -4.49 8.14
N LEU A 119 28.05 -5.38 7.14
CA LEU A 119 27.03 -5.54 6.09
C LEU A 119 25.70 -6.08 6.63
N VAL A 120 25.74 -6.91 7.66
CA VAL A 120 24.55 -7.49 8.32
C VAL A 120 23.99 -6.54 9.38
N GLU A 121 24.86 -5.78 10.06
CA GLU A 121 24.49 -4.71 11.00
C GLU A 121 24.03 -3.44 10.28
N LEU A 122 24.40 -3.24 9.02
CA LEU A 122 23.80 -2.26 8.12
C LEU A 122 22.35 -2.69 7.81
N THR A 123 21.51 -2.45 8.80
CA THR A 123 20.05 -2.55 8.66
C THR A 123 19.62 -1.76 7.41
N PRO A 124 19.14 -2.40 6.34
CA PRO A 124 18.70 -1.62 5.19
C PRO A 124 17.63 -0.63 5.65
N PRO A 125 17.70 0.64 5.25
CA PRO A 125 16.62 1.59 5.55
C PRO A 125 15.33 1.09 4.89
N GLY A 126 14.25 1.04 5.65
CA GLY A 126 12.95 0.64 5.11
C GLY A 126 12.52 -0.80 5.43
N ILE A 127 12.79 -1.22 6.63
CA ILE A 127 12.49 -2.58 7.12
C ILE A 127 11.00 -2.83 7.25
N ASP A 128 10.24 -1.84 7.72
CA ASP A 128 8.78 -1.92 7.82
C ASP A 128 8.15 -2.16 6.45
N GLU A 129 8.77 -1.57 5.44
CA GLU A 129 8.33 -1.69 4.06
C GLU A 129 8.76 -3.05 3.43
N ILE A 130 9.89 -3.62 3.83
CA ILE A 130 10.30 -4.98 3.40
C ILE A 130 9.34 -6.03 3.96
N ALA A 131 8.86 -5.84 5.19
CA ALA A 131 7.84 -6.68 5.81
C ALA A 131 6.56 -6.73 4.95
N ALA A 132 6.06 -5.57 4.58
CA ALA A 132 4.88 -5.47 3.75
C ALA A 132 5.07 -6.13 2.37
N LEU A 133 6.27 -5.99 1.76
CA LEU A 133 6.59 -6.68 0.51
C LEU A 133 6.64 -8.21 0.65
N GLY A 134 7.22 -8.71 1.73
CA GLY A 134 7.23 -10.14 2.06
C GLY A 134 5.81 -10.68 2.20
N THR A 135 4.98 -10.00 2.98
CA THR A 135 3.57 -10.36 3.17
C THR A 135 2.80 -10.36 1.84
N ILE A 136 2.97 -9.34 1.00
CA ILE A 136 2.34 -9.32 -0.33
C ILE A 136 2.80 -10.52 -1.17
N SER A 137 4.11 -10.84 -1.15
CA SER A 137 4.63 -11.99 -1.89
C SER A 137 3.99 -13.30 -1.41
N ASP A 138 3.91 -13.51 -0.10
CA ASP A 138 3.31 -14.69 0.50
C ASP A 138 1.81 -14.78 0.18
N LEU A 139 1.08 -13.68 0.26
CA LEU A 139 -0.34 -13.61 -0.10
C LEU A 139 -0.59 -13.88 -1.60
N LEU A 140 0.35 -13.49 -2.47
CA LEU A 140 0.27 -13.78 -3.90
C LEU A 140 0.54 -15.26 -4.20
N ASP A 141 1.48 -15.88 -3.49
CA ASP A 141 1.83 -17.30 -3.67
C ASP A 141 0.75 -18.24 -3.12
N LEU A 142 -0.04 -17.81 -2.12
CA LEU A 142 -1.16 -18.58 -1.60
C LEU A 142 -2.35 -18.70 -2.57
N GLU A 143 -2.45 -17.83 -3.59
CA GLU A 143 -3.57 -17.76 -4.56
C GLU A 143 -4.99 -17.76 -3.94
N ARG A 144 -5.07 -17.58 -2.61
CA ARG A 144 -6.30 -17.68 -1.83
C ARG A 144 -7.26 -16.53 -2.12
N TYR A 145 -6.71 -15.35 -2.41
CA TYR A 145 -7.49 -14.14 -2.62
C TYR A 145 -7.48 -13.72 -4.09
N GLN A 146 -8.64 -13.41 -4.64
CA GLN A 146 -8.77 -12.86 -5.98
C GLN A 146 -8.32 -11.41 -6.02
N THR A 147 -8.67 -10.62 -5.00
CA THR A 147 -8.27 -9.22 -4.89
C THR A 147 -7.69 -8.92 -3.50
N LEU A 148 -6.58 -8.17 -3.51
CA LEU A 148 -5.94 -7.60 -2.34
C LEU A 148 -6.21 -6.10 -2.31
N VAL A 149 -6.75 -5.57 -1.21
CA VAL A 149 -6.95 -4.12 -1.00
C VAL A 149 -5.96 -3.67 0.07
N LEU A 150 -4.99 -2.85 -0.33
CA LEU A 150 -3.93 -2.37 0.55
C LEU A 150 -4.23 -0.94 1.01
N ASP A 151 -4.40 -0.77 2.33
CA ASP A 151 -4.33 0.52 3.01
C ASP A 151 -2.89 0.81 3.39
N THR A 152 -2.36 1.96 2.95
CA THR A 152 -0.96 2.30 3.15
C THR A 152 -0.76 3.36 4.21
N ALA A 153 0.40 3.31 4.86
CA ALA A 153 0.92 4.41 5.66
C ALA A 153 1.04 5.72 4.84
N PRO A 154 1.23 6.90 5.47
CA PRO A 154 1.32 8.19 4.78
C PRO A 154 2.39 8.23 3.68
N THR A 155 2.18 9.12 2.69
CA THR A 155 2.89 9.23 1.39
C THR A 155 4.41 8.99 1.43
N GLY A 156 5.11 9.48 2.47
CA GLY A 156 6.56 9.32 2.56
C GLY A 156 7.01 7.87 2.74
N HIS A 157 6.30 7.10 3.54
CA HIS A 157 6.54 5.66 3.75
C HIS A 157 6.09 4.84 2.54
N LEU A 158 4.96 5.20 1.94
CA LEU A 158 4.46 4.55 0.74
C LEU A 158 5.45 4.60 -0.43
N ILE A 159 6.05 5.75 -0.71
CA ILE A 159 7.03 5.86 -1.81
C ILE A 159 8.25 5.00 -1.51
N ARG A 160 8.75 5.00 -0.29
CA ARG A 160 9.83 4.10 0.13
C ARG A 160 9.45 2.64 -0.08
N PHE A 161 8.26 2.24 0.37
CA PHE A 161 7.72 0.89 0.15
C PHE A 161 7.74 0.50 -1.34
N LEU A 162 7.31 1.37 -2.24
CA LEU A 162 7.29 1.10 -3.67
C LEU A 162 8.68 1.10 -4.32
N GLU A 163 9.67 1.80 -3.76
CA GLU A 163 11.07 1.82 -4.22
C GLU A 163 11.88 0.62 -3.71
N LEU A 164 11.53 0.08 -2.55
CA LEU A 164 12.26 -1.00 -1.88
C LEU A 164 12.51 -2.24 -2.71
N PRO A 165 11.57 -2.73 -3.55
CA PRO A 165 11.83 -3.92 -4.35
C PRO A 165 13.08 -3.77 -5.22
N GLN A 166 13.33 -2.58 -5.77
CA GLN A 166 14.51 -2.32 -6.59
C GLN A 166 15.80 -2.23 -5.75
N VAL A 167 15.72 -1.61 -4.58
CA VAL A 167 16.83 -1.53 -3.62
C VAL A 167 17.19 -2.92 -3.11
N ALA A 168 16.19 -3.72 -2.71
CA ALA A 168 16.38 -5.10 -2.25
C ALA A 168 17.01 -5.99 -3.33
N LEU A 169 16.59 -5.89 -4.58
CA LEU A 169 17.20 -6.61 -5.70
C LEU A 169 18.65 -6.21 -5.92
N SER A 170 19.00 -4.94 -5.77
CA SER A 170 20.39 -4.46 -5.89
C SER A 170 21.24 -5.03 -4.77
N TRP A 171 20.73 -5.02 -3.54
CA TRP A 171 21.39 -5.60 -2.38
C TRP A 171 21.61 -7.11 -2.52
N ILE A 172 20.58 -7.87 -2.89
CA ILE A 172 20.66 -9.33 -3.14
C ILE A 172 21.73 -9.65 -4.20
N ARG A 173 21.78 -8.89 -5.30
CA ARG A 173 22.79 -9.09 -6.36
C ARG A 173 24.21 -8.89 -5.83
N THR A 174 24.43 -7.90 -4.99
CA THR A 174 25.73 -7.62 -4.37
C THR A 174 26.12 -8.75 -3.43
N PHE A 175 25.16 -9.23 -2.62
CA PHE A 175 25.39 -10.33 -1.70
C PHE A 175 25.70 -11.66 -2.42
N ILE A 176 24.94 -11.98 -3.48
CA ILE A 176 25.23 -13.17 -4.32
C ILE A 176 26.64 -13.09 -4.94
N LYS A 177 27.05 -11.92 -5.45
CA LYS A 177 28.42 -11.75 -5.98
C LYS A 177 29.49 -12.02 -4.93
N LEU A 178 29.26 -11.59 -3.70
CA LEU A 178 30.15 -11.85 -2.58
C LEU A 178 30.22 -13.36 -2.25
N LEU A 179 29.06 -14.03 -2.14
CA LEU A 179 28.99 -15.48 -1.92
C LEU A 179 29.71 -16.27 -3.02
N LEU A 180 29.54 -15.87 -4.28
CA LEU A 180 30.20 -16.54 -5.41
C LEU A 180 31.73 -16.36 -5.40
N LYS A 181 32.24 -15.25 -4.88
CA LYS A 181 33.68 -15.02 -4.70
C LYS A 181 34.32 -16.02 -3.73
N TYR A 182 33.54 -16.45 -2.73
CA TYR A 182 34.00 -17.35 -1.66
C TYR A 182 33.40 -18.78 -1.73
N LYS A 183 32.85 -19.18 -2.89
CA LYS A 183 32.14 -20.45 -3.10
C LYS A 183 32.94 -21.70 -2.73
N ASP A 184 34.29 -21.66 -2.88
CA ASP A 184 35.17 -22.81 -2.63
C ASP A 184 35.49 -23.03 -1.14
N VAL A 185 35.13 -22.03 -0.30
CA VAL A 185 35.38 -22.03 1.16
C VAL A 185 34.09 -22.24 1.96
N MET A 186 32.94 -22.08 1.34
CA MET A 186 31.63 -21.99 2.00
C MET A 186 30.62 -23.01 1.47
N ARG A 187 29.83 -23.61 2.35
CA ARG A 187 28.56 -24.28 1.97
C ARG A 187 27.51 -23.23 1.57
N ALA A 188 27.86 -22.34 0.65
CA ALA A 188 27.08 -21.19 0.25
C ALA A 188 25.85 -21.55 -0.60
N ASN A 189 25.65 -22.80 -0.98
CA ASN A 189 24.60 -23.19 -1.92
C ASN A 189 23.21 -22.92 -1.36
N GLN A 190 22.95 -23.23 -0.10
CA GLN A 190 21.62 -23.05 0.49
C GLN A 190 21.24 -21.58 0.62
N VAL A 191 22.14 -20.73 1.12
CA VAL A 191 21.93 -19.29 1.23
C VAL A 191 21.75 -18.66 -0.15
N ALA A 192 22.54 -19.09 -1.14
CA ALA A 192 22.39 -18.60 -2.51
C ALA A 192 21.04 -19.00 -3.12
N GLU A 193 20.55 -20.21 -2.87
CA GLU A 193 19.23 -20.66 -3.33
C GLU A 193 18.10 -19.83 -2.70
N GLU A 194 18.16 -19.54 -1.40
CA GLU A 194 17.18 -18.71 -0.69
C GLU A 194 17.19 -17.26 -1.20
N LEU A 195 18.36 -16.67 -1.43
CA LEU A 195 18.47 -15.34 -2.03
C LEU A 195 17.93 -15.30 -3.47
N VAL A 196 18.13 -16.35 -4.25
CA VAL A 196 17.55 -16.47 -5.58
C VAL A 196 16.03 -16.59 -5.50
N ALA A 197 15.49 -17.36 -4.56
CA ALA A 197 14.06 -17.47 -4.32
C ALA A 197 13.46 -16.11 -3.92
N LEU A 198 14.06 -15.40 -2.96
CA LEU A 198 13.66 -14.05 -2.56
C LEU A 198 13.70 -13.06 -3.73
N SER A 199 14.76 -13.11 -4.56
CA SER A 199 14.85 -12.28 -5.77
C SER A 199 13.71 -12.55 -6.75
N LYS A 200 13.27 -13.81 -6.91
CA LYS A 200 12.13 -14.17 -7.75
C LYS A 200 10.83 -13.63 -7.18
N SER A 201 10.60 -13.75 -5.87
CA SER A 201 9.42 -13.23 -5.18
C SER A 201 9.32 -11.70 -5.32
N ILE A 202 10.40 -10.97 -5.09
CA ILE A 202 10.45 -9.51 -5.28
C ILE A 202 10.14 -9.13 -6.73
N LYS A 203 10.67 -9.86 -7.72
CA LYS A 203 10.37 -9.60 -9.14
C LYS A 203 8.90 -9.83 -9.47
N LYS A 204 8.24 -10.84 -8.87
CA LYS A 204 6.79 -11.06 -9.02
C LYS A 204 5.99 -9.87 -8.47
N VAL A 205 6.38 -9.34 -7.30
CA VAL A 205 5.74 -8.15 -6.71
C VAL A 205 5.92 -6.93 -7.62
N ILE A 206 7.13 -6.66 -8.10
CA ILE A 206 7.38 -5.54 -9.06
C ILE A 206 6.51 -5.71 -10.31
N ALA A 207 6.49 -6.90 -10.90
CA ALA A 207 5.71 -7.18 -12.09
C ALA A 207 4.20 -6.95 -11.85
N LEU A 208 3.70 -7.31 -10.66
CA LEU A 208 2.32 -7.04 -10.27
C LEU A 208 2.05 -5.54 -10.13
N LEU A 209 2.90 -4.83 -9.38
CA LEU A 209 2.71 -3.40 -9.09
C LEU A 209 2.80 -2.50 -10.32
N THR A 210 3.51 -2.95 -11.36
CA THR A 210 3.68 -2.20 -12.62
C THR A 210 2.75 -2.64 -13.75
N ASP A 211 1.90 -3.63 -13.51
CA ASP A 211 0.95 -4.14 -14.50
C ASP A 211 -0.39 -3.39 -14.40
N PRO A 212 -0.76 -2.56 -15.38
CA PRO A 212 -1.98 -1.76 -15.34
C PRO A 212 -3.27 -2.59 -15.40
N GLU A 213 -3.19 -3.86 -15.84
CA GLU A 213 -4.35 -4.76 -15.84
C GLU A 213 -4.57 -5.44 -14.49
N ARG A 214 -3.53 -5.51 -13.64
CA ARG A 214 -3.56 -6.24 -12.37
C ARG A 214 -3.42 -5.36 -11.14
N CYS A 215 -2.84 -4.17 -11.27
CA CYS A 215 -2.64 -3.21 -10.19
C CYS A 215 -3.41 -1.92 -10.48
N GLU A 216 -4.00 -1.35 -9.45
CA GLU A 216 -4.58 0.00 -9.47
C GLU A 216 -4.15 0.76 -8.22
N PHE A 217 -3.64 1.97 -8.40
CA PHE A 217 -3.41 2.89 -7.31
C PHE A 217 -4.54 3.92 -7.26
N VAL A 218 -5.23 3.99 -6.12
CA VAL A 218 -6.26 4.98 -5.83
C VAL A 218 -5.67 6.05 -4.93
N GLY A 219 -5.44 7.24 -5.47
CA GLY A 219 -5.04 8.38 -4.66
C GLY A 219 -6.19 8.86 -3.77
N VAL A 220 -5.91 9.19 -2.50
CA VAL A 220 -6.87 9.80 -1.61
C VAL A 220 -6.36 11.17 -1.17
N ALA A 221 -7.17 12.20 -1.37
CA ALA A 221 -6.84 13.58 -1.08
C ALA A 221 -8.03 14.30 -0.42
N ILE A 222 -7.78 15.46 0.18
CA ILE A 222 -8.83 16.39 0.61
C ILE A 222 -8.77 17.65 -0.25
N PRO A 223 -9.87 18.41 -0.39
CA PRO A 223 -9.94 19.60 -1.27
C PRO A 223 -9.20 20.80 -0.65
N GLU A 224 -7.89 20.65 -0.44
CA GLU A 224 -6.99 21.66 0.10
C GLU A 224 -5.74 21.79 -0.78
N ARG A 225 -5.16 22.98 -0.89
CA ARG A 225 -3.99 23.24 -1.77
C ARG A 225 -2.76 22.42 -1.39
N MET A 226 -2.49 22.28 -0.09
CA MET A 226 -1.38 21.45 0.36
C MET A 226 -1.56 19.99 -0.06
N SER A 227 -2.78 19.46 0.10
CA SER A 227 -3.10 18.09 -0.34
C SER A 227 -2.98 17.94 -1.86
N LEU A 228 -3.34 18.96 -2.63
CA LEU A 228 -3.16 18.98 -4.09
C LEU A 228 -1.67 18.86 -4.49
N GLU A 229 -0.79 19.68 -3.91
CA GLU A 229 0.64 19.66 -4.26
C GLU A 229 1.29 18.32 -3.87
N GLU A 230 1.01 17.81 -2.66
CA GLU A 230 1.50 16.49 -2.24
C GLU A 230 0.99 15.35 -3.14
N THR A 231 -0.28 15.44 -3.59
CA THR A 231 -0.85 14.42 -4.51
C THR A 231 -0.21 14.50 -5.89
N VAL A 232 0.14 15.70 -6.36
CA VAL A 232 0.88 15.88 -7.62
C VAL A 232 2.28 15.26 -7.53
N ASP A 233 2.98 15.43 -6.41
CA ASP A 233 4.32 14.87 -6.23
C ASP A 233 4.26 13.34 -6.05
N LEU A 234 3.23 12.83 -5.38
CA LEU A 234 2.95 11.40 -5.33
C LEU A 234 2.73 10.84 -6.74
N ALA A 235 1.89 11.48 -7.56
CA ALA A 235 1.62 11.02 -8.92
C ALA A 235 2.88 10.99 -9.79
N LYS A 236 3.78 11.99 -9.67
CA LYS A 236 5.09 11.97 -10.36
C LYS A 236 5.96 10.79 -9.92
N SER A 237 5.95 10.47 -8.61
CA SER A 237 6.69 9.32 -8.09
C SER A 237 6.15 8.00 -8.59
N LEU A 238 4.82 7.85 -8.63
CA LEU A 238 4.15 6.66 -9.21
C LEU A 238 4.46 6.50 -10.70
N GLU A 239 4.46 7.60 -11.48
CA GLU A 239 4.87 7.58 -12.89
C GLU A 239 6.32 7.10 -13.06
N ARG A 240 7.26 7.60 -12.23
CA ARG A 240 8.65 7.15 -12.23
C ARG A 240 8.78 5.67 -11.92
N LEU A 241 7.98 5.16 -10.99
CA LEU A 241 7.95 3.76 -10.55
C LEU A 241 7.10 2.87 -11.48
N LYS A 242 6.40 3.46 -12.46
CA LYS A 242 5.48 2.79 -13.38
C LYS A 242 4.30 2.11 -12.67
N VAL A 243 3.89 2.62 -11.51
CA VAL A 243 2.69 2.15 -10.80
C VAL A 243 1.48 2.89 -11.37
N PRO A 244 0.47 2.18 -11.89
CA PRO A 244 -0.69 2.81 -12.54
C PRO A 244 -1.59 3.50 -11.50
N MET A 245 -1.91 4.77 -11.76
CA MET A 245 -2.85 5.55 -10.96
C MET A 245 -4.02 5.98 -11.84
N ASP A 246 -5.13 5.26 -11.75
CA ASP A 246 -6.31 5.50 -12.60
C ASP A 246 -7.38 6.33 -11.92
N LYS A 247 -7.40 6.36 -10.57
CA LYS A 247 -8.41 7.06 -9.78
C LYS A 247 -7.82 7.94 -8.69
N LEU A 248 -8.51 9.05 -8.44
CA LEU A 248 -8.23 9.98 -7.34
C LEU A 248 -9.54 10.29 -6.62
N LEU A 249 -9.63 9.89 -5.35
CA LEU A 249 -10.75 10.21 -4.48
C LEU A 249 -10.46 11.51 -3.71
N ILE A 250 -11.26 12.55 -3.93
CA ILE A 250 -11.24 13.77 -3.14
C ILE A 250 -12.29 13.63 -2.04
N ASN A 251 -11.84 13.35 -0.83
CA ASN A 251 -12.64 13.08 0.34
C ASN A 251 -12.97 14.37 1.12
N GLY A 252 -14.02 14.35 1.94
CA GLY A 252 -14.36 15.44 2.87
C GLY A 252 -14.89 16.69 2.19
N VAL A 253 -15.57 16.54 1.04
CA VAL A 253 -16.19 17.67 0.33
C VAL A 253 -17.47 18.09 1.06
N VAL A 254 -17.52 19.35 1.53
CA VAL A 254 -18.68 19.88 2.24
C VAL A 254 -19.93 19.78 1.37
N PRO A 255 -21.03 19.12 1.82
CA PRO A 255 -22.24 19.01 1.05
C PRO A 255 -22.94 20.37 0.90
N VAL A 256 -23.75 20.50 -0.15
CA VAL A 256 -24.60 21.71 -0.37
C VAL A 256 -25.59 21.86 0.78
N ASN A 257 -25.55 23.00 1.44
CA ASN A 257 -26.48 23.31 2.53
C ASN A 257 -26.77 24.82 2.63
N LYS A 258 -27.70 25.22 3.52
CA LYS A 258 -28.10 26.61 3.72
C LYS A 258 -27.17 27.40 4.67
N CYS A 259 -26.20 26.78 5.29
CA CYS A 259 -25.27 27.43 6.20
C CYS A 259 -24.27 28.31 5.40
N LYS A 260 -24.19 29.60 5.74
CA LYS A 260 -23.30 30.56 5.05
C LYS A 260 -21.84 30.17 5.16
N PHE A 261 -21.41 29.69 6.32
CA PHE A 261 -20.03 29.22 6.55
C PHE A 261 -19.70 28.00 5.68
N CYS A 262 -20.58 26.98 5.71
CA CYS A 262 -20.40 25.78 4.88
C CYS A 262 -20.41 26.10 3.38
N ALA A 263 -21.29 27.00 2.93
CA ALA A 263 -21.35 27.43 1.54
C ALA A 263 -20.06 28.15 1.09
N SER A 264 -19.49 29.00 1.97
CA SER A 264 -18.21 29.66 1.70
C SER A 264 -17.06 28.64 1.62
N ARG A 265 -16.99 27.70 2.58
CA ARG A 265 -15.98 26.63 2.58
C ARG A 265 -16.09 25.75 1.33
N ARG A 266 -17.31 25.35 0.96
CA ARG A 266 -17.55 24.59 -0.27
C ARG A 266 -17.07 25.31 -1.52
N LYS A 267 -17.33 26.62 -1.63
CA LYS A 267 -16.86 27.41 -2.78
C LYS A 267 -15.33 27.39 -2.90
N MET A 268 -14.62 27.48 -1.80
CA MET A 268 -13.15 27.34 -1.79
C MET A 268 -12.72 25.94 -2.19
N GLN A 269 -13.39 24.90 -1.69
CA GLN A 269 -13.11 23.50 -2.07
C GLN A 269 -13.36 23.26 -3.57
N GLU A 270 -14.44 23.80 -4.14
CA GLU A 270 -14.74 23.68 -5.58
C GLU A 270 -13.59 24.24 -6.45
N GLN A 271 -12.99 25.37 -6.05
CA GLN A 271 -11.83 25.92 -6.76
C GLN A 271 -10.64 24.95 -6.74
N VAL A 272 -10.33 24.38 -5.58
CA VAL A 272 -9.23 23.39 -5.46
C VAL A 272 -9.55 22.11 -6.25
N ILE A 273 -10.78 21.64 -6.24
CA ILE A 273 -11.22 20.47 -7.04
C ILE A 273 -11.04 20.74 -8.54
N GLU A 274 -11.35 21.95 -9.02
CA GLU A 274 -11.10 22.36 -10.42
C GLU A 274 -9.59 22.36 -10.75
N GLU A 275 -8.74 22.77 -9.78
CA GLU A 275 -7.28 22.67 -9.93
C GLU A 275 -6.82 21.19 -10.02
N PHE A 276 -7.32 20.31 -9.16
CA PHE A 276 -7.10 18.86 -9.28
C PHE A 276 -7.48 18.34 -10.65
N GLN A 277 -8.68 18.67 -11.15
CA GLN A 277 -9.11 18.26 -12.48
C GLN A 277 -8.16 18.74 -13.58
N THR A 278 -7.70 19.98 -13.50
CA THR A 278 -6.81 20.56 -14.50
C THR A 278 -5.46 19.82 -14.53
N LYS A 279 -4.91 19.49 -13.34
CA LYS A 279 -3.63 18.81 -13.23
C LYS A 279 -3.70 17.31 -13.58
N PHE A 280 -4.79 16.62 -13.21
CA PHE A 280 -4.91 15.17 -13.37
C PHE A 280 -5.61 14.72 -14.65
N ARG A 281 -6.41 15.58 -15.30
CA ARG A 281 -7.08 15.24 -16.56
C ARG A 281 -6.12 14.81 -17.69
N ARG A 282 -4.96 15.46 -17.76
CA ARG A 282 -3.93 15.13 -18.79
C ARG A 282 -3.27 13.77 -18.53
N ARG A 283 -3.39 13.24 -17.32
CA ARG A 283 -2.84 11.95 -16.91
C ARG A 283 -3.85 10.80 -17.08
N GLY A 284 -5.07 11.08 -17.53
CA GLY A 284 -6.14 10.08 -17.67
C GLY A 284 -6.78 9.65 -16.35
N VAL A 285 -6.46 10.31 -15.22
CA VAL A 285 -6.96 9.92 -13.90
C VAL A 285 -8.42 10.34 -13.73
N GLU A 286 -9.30 9.41 -13.34
CA GLU A 286 -10.68 9.68 -12.98
C GLU A 286 -10.73 10.32 -11.58
N ILE A 287 -11.46 11.45 -11.45
CA ILE A 287 -11.65 12.10 -10.17
C ILE A 287 -13.00 11.72 -9.60
N LEU A 288 -12.98 11.12 -8.43
CA LEU A 288 -14.14 10.84 -7.59
C LEU A 288 -14.20 11.85 -6.45
N VAL A 289 -15.39 12.19 -6.00
CA VAL A 289 -15.60 13.04 -4.83
C VAL A 289 -16.46 12.31 -3.81
N ALA A 290 -16.06 12.39 -2.53
CA ALA A 290 -16.83 11.89 -1.41
C ALA A 290 -17.25 13.02 -0.49
N PRO A 291 -18.55 13.12 -0.13
CA PRO A 291 -19.04 14.16 0.76
C PRO A 291 -18.53 13.95 2.18
N GLN A 292 -18.28 15.06 2.88
CA GLN A 292 -18.02 15.05 4.32
C GLN A 292 -19.24 14.50 5.06
N GLN A 293 -19.01 13.52 5.94
CA GLN A 293 -20.07 12.98 6.79
C GLN A 293 -20.20 13.81 8.09
N PRO A 294 -21.38 13.84 8.71
CA PRO A 294 -21.62 14.59 9.96
C PRO A 294 -21.03 13.89 11.19
N HIS A 295 -20.66 12.63 11.08
CA HIS A 295 -20.07 11.79 12.12
C HIS A 295 -18.91 10.98 11.56
N GLU A 296 -18.16 10.34 12.43
CA GLU A 296 -17.11 9.42 12.05
C GLU A 296 -17.71 8.20 11.34
N ILE A 297 -17.02 7.73 10.28
CA ILE A 297 -17.48 6.60 9.47
C ILE A 297 -16.93 5.33 10.11
N GLN A 298 -17.80 4.56 10.75
CA GLN A 298 -17.45 3.31 11.44
C GLN A 298 -18.47 2.22 11.14
N GLY A 299 -17.96 0.99 11.00
CA GLY A 299 -18.77 -0.20 10.78
C GLY A 299 -19.36 -0.34 9.37
N ALA A 300 -19.86 -1.52 9.07
CA ALA A 300 -20.31 -1.93 7.76
C ALA A 300 -21.34 -1.00 7.11
N LYS A 301 -22.28 -0.49 7.90
CA LYS A 301 -23.38 0.36 7.40
C LYS A 301 -22.87 1.69 6.87
N ASP A 302 -22.02 2.36 7.65
CA ASP A 302 -21.50 3.69 7.33
C ASP A 302 -20.47 3.61 6.19
N LEU A 303 -19.61 2.58 6.20
CA LEU A 303 -18.68 2.29 5.10
C LEU A 303 -19.43 2.08 3.77
N LYS A 304 -20.51 1.30 3.78
CA LYS A 304 -21.35 1.07 2.60
C LYS A 304 -22.00 2.36 2.10
N GLN A 305 -22.50 3.18 3.02
CA GLN A 305 -23.12 4.47 2.69
C GLN A 305 -22.07 5.45 2.13
N HIS A 306 -20.88 5.48 2.72
CA HIS A 306 -19.77 6.30 2.26
C HIS A 306 -19.36 5.94 0.84
N PHE A 307 -19.14 4.66 0.55
CA PHE A 307 -18.79 4.20 -0.80
C PHE A 307 -19.85 4.56 -1.84
N LYS A 308 -21.15 4.39 -1.50
CA LYS A 308 -22.26 4.73 -2.39
C LYS A 308 -22.35 6.23 -2.72
N ALA A 309 -21.80 7.07 -1.85
CA ALA A 309 -21.80 8.51 -2.02
C ALA A 309 -20.63 9.02 -2.88
N TRP A 310 -19.72 8.14 -3.32
CA TRP A 310 -18.66 8.53 -4.26
C TRP A 310 -19.26 8.83 -5.63
N GLU A 311 -19.00 10.01 -6.15
CA GLU A 311 -19.50 10.47 -7.44
C GLU A 311 -18.35 10.84 -8.36
N SER A 312 -18.43 10.44 -9.64
CA SER A 312 -17.49 10.90 -10.65
C SER A 312 -17.73 12.41 -10.89
N PHE A 313 -16.67 13.20 -10.69
CA PHE A 313 -16.77 14.65 -10.83
C PHE A 313 -16.69 15.07 -12.31
N SER A 314 -17.84 15.43 -12.90
CA SER A 314 -17.90 16.03 -14.23
C SER A 314 -18.37 17.49 -14.15
N ARG A 315 -17.84 18.38 -15.04
CA ARG A 315 -18.30 19.79 -15.12
C ARG A 315 -19.81 19.94 -15.33
N LYS A 316 -20.49 18.94 -15.85
CA LYS A 316 -21.95 18.93 -16.03
C LYS A 316 -22.66 18.71 -14.69
N GLY A 317 -22.14 17.90 -13.80
CA GLY A 317 -22.69 17.65 -12.47
C GLY A 317 -22.62 18.89 -11.55
N ALA A 318 -21.53 19.65 -11.60
CA ALA A 318 -21.37 20.88 -10.83
C ALA A 318 -22.42 21.97 -11.17
N LYS A 319 -22.90 22.03 -12.42
CA LYS A 319 -23.99 22.94 -12.84
C LYS A 319 -25.36 22.43 -12.45
N ALA A 320 -25.60 21.12 -12.40
CA ALA A 320 -26.88 20.52 -12.00
C ALA A 320 -27.15 20.67 -10.50
N GLN A 321 -26.12 20.62 -9.66
CA GLN A 321 -26.22 20.84 -8.20
C GLN A 321 -26.45 22.30 -7.80
N ARG A 322 -26.35 23.26 -8.75
CA ARG A 322 -26.63 24.69 -8.52
C ARG A 322 -28.10 25.07 -8.63
N LYS A 323 -29.00 24.16 -8.99
CA LYS A 323 -30.44 24.47 -8.98
C LYS A 323 -30.99 24.26 -7.57
N PRO A 324 -31.48 25.30 -6.88
CA PRO A 324 -32.17 25.12 -5.63
C PRO A 324 -33.44 24.30 -5.91
N GLN A 325 -33.61 23.19 -5.21
CA GLN A 325 -34.93 22.57 -5.10
C GLN A 325 -35.85 23.59 -4.42
N ARG A 326 -36.86 24.01 -5.15
CA ARG A 326 -37.92 24.89 -4.66
C ARG A 326 -38.80 24.19 -3.64
#